data_fe6b85e7434ef05c935a05278d04bff7
#
_entry.id   fe6b85e7434ef05c935a05278d04bff7
#
_cell.length_a   1.000
_cell.length_b   1.000
_cell.length_c   1.000
_cell.angle_alpha   90.00
_cell.angle_beta   90.00
_cell.angle_gamma   90.00
#
_symmetry.space_group_name_H-M   'P 1'
#
loop_
_entity.id
_entity.type
_entity.pdbx_description
1 polymer ?
#
loop_
_entity_poly.entity_id
_entity_poly.type
_entity_poly.pdbx_seq_one_letter_code
_entity_poly.pdbx_strand_id
1 'polypeptide(L)'
;TKSGETLTTSTSDYNVVQVTKGTLSLTDCTVTKTGDYSSSYSGDDTSFYGTNSAVYASGSGATVNMTGGTVTTDAKGANAVFATNGATINVSGITIDNTKSVSRGLHCTGGGIINATNVNITTRSETSSTVATDRGGGTVTVRGGTITAKGNKSAVLYSTGTISVDGIRGLSEKGPMATVEGANTVIIENSTMQSDAEARGILLHQSNSGDAEGTKPVCYITNSTLTTTNNSAPLAFVTNVTGTLTLTDVTLSVASNKLMTVEYYKRGENSTGHLVLKTTKNSWAYTGDVDADTKNSLAVTVGANVTWNGAADADNNAKSAIVTIESGAVWNLTGNSYVSTLTNNGTVNKNGYALTVGSSSGSGTINETTGIESLKSATTIESSSIYTLDGCRADETTRGIVIRNGKKYVVK
;
A
#
# COMPACT_ATOMS: atom_id res chain seq x y z
N THR A 1 24.59 -1.07 31.50
CA THR A 1 23.86 0.19 31.21
C THR A 1 24.87 1.27 30.88
N LYS A 2 24.60 2.08 29.84
CA LYS A 2 25.36 3.27 29.45
C LYS A 2 24.39 4.44 29.27
N SER A 3 24.83 5.64 29.60
CA SER A 3 23.99 6.85 29.50
C SER A 3 24.80 8.05 29.04
N GLY A 4 24.30 8.80 28.06
CA GLY A 4 24.96 10.00 27.52
C GLY A 4 26.29 9.74 26.82
N GLU A 5 26.60 8.50 26.51
CA GLU A 5 27.88 8.13 25.91
C GLU A 5 27.86 8.28 24.39
N THR A 6 29.02 8.62 23.81
CA THR A 6 29.27 8.53 22.37
C THR A 6 30.02 7.24 22.08
N LEU A 7 29.41 6.37 21.30
CA LEU A 7 29.92 5.08 20.87
C LEU A 7 30.16 5.11 19.37
N THR A 8 31.36 4.81 18.91
CA THR A 8 31.70 4.90 17.49
C THR A 8 32.70 3.84 17.04
N THR A 9 32.60 3.40 15.80
CA THR A 9 33.65 2.65 15.10
C THR A 9 33.70 3.00 13.61
N SER A 10 34.89 3.06 13.07
CA SER A 10 35.16 3.19 11.63
C SER A 10 35.71 1.88 11.01
N THR A 11 35.82 0.84 11.80
CA THR A 11 36.36 -0.45 11.33
C THR A 11 35.30 -1.16 10.46
N SER A 12 35.71 -1.58 9.26
CA SER A 12 34.86 -2.38 8.37
C SER A 12 34.46 -3.70 9.01
N ASP A 13 33.23 -4.13 8.80
CA ASP A 13 32.67 -5.40 9.29
C ASP A 13 32.66 -5.54 10.83
N TYR A 14 32.67 -4.41 11.55
CA TYR A 14 32.53 -4.37 13.01
C TYR A 14 31.27 -3.57 13.41
N ASN A 15 30.53 -4.14 14.33
CA ASN A 15 29.40 -3.44 14.97
C ASN A 15 29.90 -2.45 16.03
N VAL A 16 29.23 -1.29 16.19
CA VAL A 16 29.54 -0.35 17.28
C VAL A 16 29.10 -0.91 18.63
N VAL A 17 27.90 -1.49 18.63
CA VAL A 17 27.32 -2.20 19.78
C VAL A 17 26.96 -3.60 19.35
N GLN A 18 27.45 -4.61 20.06
CA GLN A 18 27.14 -6.02 19.81
C GLN A 18 26.70 -6.70 21.10
N VAL A 19 25.54 -7.36 21.07
CA VAL A 19 25.00 -8.15 22.20
C VAL A 19 24.60 -9.52 21.69
N THR A 20 25.20 -10.58 22.24
CA THR A 20 24.89 -11.96 21.89
C THR A 20 24.26 -12.73 23.04
N LYS A 21 24.25 -12.17 24.24
CA LYS A 21 23.62 -12.71 25.46
C LYS A 21 23.45 -11.61 26.52
N GLY A 22 22.38 -11.70 27.29
CA GLY A 22 22.08 -10.75 28.35
C GLY A 22 21.44 -9.46 27.84
N THR A 23 21.34 -8.46 28.70
CA THR A 23 20.64 -7.21 28.42
C THR A 23 21.57 -6.02 28.49
N LEU A 24 21.59 -5.20 27.44
CA LEU A 24 22.24 -3.88 27.41
C LEU A 24 21.17 -2.78 27.37
N SER A 25 21.31 -1.77 28.22
CA SER A 25 20.49 -0.55 28.17
C SER A 25 21.35 0.65 27.77
N LEU A 26 20.88 1.41 26.79
CA LEU A 26 21.48 2.65 26.29
C LEU A 26 20.46 3.79 26.48
N THR A 27 20.83 4.83 27.22
CA THR A 27 19.98 6.01 27.45
C THR A 27 20.70 7.24 26.94
N ASP A 28 20.02 7.99 26.04
CA ASP A 28 20.54 9.24 25.45
C ASP A 28 21.95 9.11 24.86
N CYS A 29 22.29 7.92 24.34
CA CYS A 29 23.58 7.64 23.72
C CYS A 29 23.60 8.08 22.25
N THR A 30 24.77 8.51 21.78
CA THR A 30 25.06 8.73 20.36
C THR A 30 25.85 7.53 19.84
N VAL A 31 25.26 6.80 18.88
CA VAL A 31 25.90 5.64 18.24
C VAL A 31 26.21 5.98 16.79
N THR A 32 27.48 5.95 16.38
CA THR A 32 27.91 6.33 15.04
C THR A 32 28.75 5.22 14.40
N LYS A 33 28.30 4.74 13.27
CA LYS A 33 29.01 3.78 12.42
C LYS A 33 29.50 4.45 11.15
N THR A 34 30.81 4.43 10.95
CA THR A 34 31.46 4.75 9.67
C THR A 34 32.32 3.54 9.23
N GLY A 35 32.84 3.57 8.04
CA GLY A 35 33.61 2.43 7.50
C GLY A 35 32.70 1.44 6.78
N ASP A 36 32.83 1.42 5.47
CA ASP A 36 32.08 0.53 4.57
C ASP A 36 32.42 -0.95 4.88
N TYR A 37 31.53 -1.86 4.48
CA TYR A 37 31.87 -3.29 4.52
C TYR A 37 33.11 -3.60 3.65
N SER A 38 33.81 -4.67 3.98
CA SER A 38 34.96 -5.11 3.20
C SER A 38 34.50 -5.81 1.91
N SER A 39 35.47 -5.96 0.97
CA SER A 39 35.22 -6.70 -0.29
C SER A 39 34.99 -8.22 -0.08
N SER A 40 35.14 -8.73 1.13
CA SER A 40 34.86 -10.13 1.48
C SER A 40 33.35 -10.46 1.54
N TYR A 41 32.51 -9.44 1.62
CA TYR A 41 31.08 -9.61 1.62
C TYR A 41 30.46 -9.00 0.35
N SER A 42 29.43 -9.63 -0.19
CA SER A 42 28.58 -8.94 -1.15
C SER A 42 27.79 -7.85 -0.43
N GLY A 43 27.45 -6.75 -1.12
CA GLY A 43 26.79 -5.62 -0.50
C GLY A 43 25.52 -5.99 0.29
N ASP A 44 24.70 -6.87 -0.27
CA ASP A 44 23.45 -7.30 0.37
C ASP A 44 23.71 -8.25 1.54
N ASP A 45 24.66 -9.18 1.43
CA ASP A 45 24.97 -10.15 2.49
C ASP A 45 25.38 -9.47 3.79
N THR A 46 26.16 -8.39 3.72
CA THR A 46 26.54 -7.61 4.91
C THR A 46 25.31 -7.10 5.66
N SER A 47 24.34 -6.58 4.93
CA SER A 47 23.10 -6.09 5.52
C SER A 47 22.24 -7.22 6.10
N PHE A 48 22.17 -8.38 5.42
CA PHE A 48 21.37 -9.53 5.86
C PHE A 48 21.93 -10.21 7.10
N TYR A 49 23.24 -10.26 7.26
CA TYR A 49 23.90 -10.83 8.44
C TYR A 49 24.20 -9.79 9.51
N GLY A 50 24.03 -8.50 9.20
CA GLY A 50 24.24 -7.40 10.14
C GLY A 50 25.68 -7.20 10.58
N THR A 51 26.67 -7.72 9.82
CA THR A 51 28.08 -7.73 10.22
C THR A 51 28.69 -6.33 10.31
N ASN A 52 28.07 -5.31 9.71
CA ASN A 52 28.52 -3.92 9.72
C ASN A 52 27.53 -2.96 10.40
N SER A 53 26.62 -3.46 11.23
CA SER A 53 25.55 -2.65 11.83
C SER A 53 26.05 -1.73 12.94
N ALA A 54 25.36 -0.61 13.17
CA ALA A 54 25.65 0.24 14.33
C ALA A 54 25.26 -0.47 15.63
N VAL A 55 24.01 -0.95 15.74
CA VAL A 55 23.54 -1.74 16.89
C VAL A 55 23.13 -3.12 16.41
N TYR A 56 23.75 -4.15 16.99
CA TYR A 56 23.56 -5.55 16.63
C TYR A 56 23.17 -6.38 17.86
N ALA A 57 22.10 -7.17 17.73
CA ALA A 57 21.73 -8.18 18.72
C ALA A 57 21.48 -9.53 18.03
N SER A 58 22.00 -10.61 18.57
CA SER A 58 21.85 -11.96 18.02
C SER A 58 21.68 -13.01 19.11
N GLY A 59 20.72 -13.90 18.92
CA GLY A 59 20.39 -14.98 19.84
C GLY A 59 19.23 -14.65 20.77
N SER A 60 18.39 -15.62 21.08
CA SER A 60 17.15 -15.47 21.87
C SER A 60 17.39 -14.96 23.31
N GLY A 61 18.63 -15.06 23.81
CA GLY A 61 19.02 -14.52 25.12
C GLY A 61 19.61 -13.10 25.07
N ALA A 62 19.65 -12.45 23.90
CA ALA A 62 20.19 -11.11 23.72
C ALA A 62 19.07 -10.06 23.70
N THR A 63 19.19 -9.02 24.50
CA THR A 63 18.25 -7.90 24.53
C THR A 63 19.01 -6.57 24.53
N VAL A 64 18.60 -5.64 23.66
CA VAL A 64 19.06 -4.25 23.71
C VAL A 64 17.85 -3.33 23.96
N ASN A 65 17.97 -2.45 24.92
CA ASN A 65 16.98 -1.40 25.19
C ASN A 65 17.62 -0.03 24.92
N MET A 66 17.02 0.77 24.04
CA MET A 66 17.49 2.12 23.72
C MET A 66 16.38 3.12 24.01
N THR A 67 16.72 4.16 24.78
CA THR A 67 15.78 5.25 25.11
C THR A 67 16.47 6.59 24.83
N GLY A 68 15.87 7.40 23.97
CA GLY A 68 16.49 8.67 23.52
C GLY A 68 17.78 8.44 22.73
N GLY A 69 18.43 9.55 22.37
CA GLY A 69 19.69 9.55 21.65
C GLY A 69 19.57 9.34 20.14
N THR A 70 20.71 9.08 19.49
CA THR A 70 20.80 9.02 18.02
C THR A 70 21.60 7.80 17.56
N VAL A 71 21.22 7.27 16.38
CA VAL A 71 22.00 6.26 15.65
C VAL A 71 22.27 6.78 14.26
N THR A 72 23.52 6.97 13.90
CA THR A 72 23.92 7.43 12.57
C THR A 72 24.79 6.38 11.89
N THR A 73 24.48 6.07 10.63
CA THR A 73 25.38 5.25 9.81
C THR A 73 25.79 6.02 8.55
N ASP A 74 27.10 6.19 8.37
CA ASP A 74 27.70 6.72 7.15
C ASP A 74 28.63 5.65 6.54
N ALA A 75 28.07 4.47 6.34
CA ALA A 75 28.80 3.31 5.83
C ALA A 75 27.89 2.42 4.98
N LYS A 76 28.39 1.91 3.86
CA LYS A 76 27.69 0.93 3.05
C LYS A 76 27.48 -0.37 3.82
N GLY A 77 26.29 -0.97 3.70
CA GLY A 77 25.93 -2.21 4.38
C GLY A 77 25.72 -2.08 5.89
N ALA A 78 25.63 -0.84 6.42
CA ALA A 78 25.51 -0.58 7.85
C ALA A 78 24.06 -0.34 8.26
N ASN A 79 23.37 -1.38 8.72
CA ASN A 79 22.05 -1.19 9.34
C ASN A 79 22.19 -0.37 10.64
N ALA A 80 21.26 0.53 10.93
CA ALA A 80 21.33 1.26 12.18
C ALA A 80 21.01 0.37 13.38
N VAL A 81 19.91 -0.37 13.35
CA VAL A 81 19.47 -1.29 14.40
C VAL A 81 19.16 -2.64 13.78
N PHE A 82 19.83 -3.68 14.22
CA PHE A 82 19.73 -5.01 13.62
C PHE A 82 19.55 -6.11 14.67
N ALA A 83 18.46 -6.87 14.55
CA ALA A 83 18.16 -8.02 15.41
C ALA A 83 18.09 -9.31 14.58
N THR A 84 18.71 -10.38 15.06
CA THR A 84 18.69 -11.68 14.38
C THR A 84 18.70 -12.85 15.37
N ASN A 85 18.41 -14.06 14.87
CA ASN A 85 18.45 -15.31 15.64
C ASN A 85 17.62 -15.24 16.94
N GLY A 86 16.42 -14.63 16.87
CA GLY A 86 15.51 -14.49 17.99
C GLY A 86 15.90 -13.43 19.03
N ALA A 87 16.88 -12.58 18.77
CA ALA A 87 17.23 -11.45 19.64
C ALA A 87 16.12 -10.39 19.66
N THR A 88 16.02 -9.63 20.75
CA THR A 88 15.06 -8.54 20.92
C THR A 88 15.75 -7.19 21.06
N ILE A 89 15.32 -6.20 20.28
CA ILE A 89 15.72 -4.80 20.46
C ILE A 89 14.48 -3.94 20.69
N ASN A 90 14.47 -3.19 21.78
CA ASN A 90 13.44 -2.22 22.09
C ASN A 90 14.02 -0.82 21.96
N VAL A 91 13.40 0.05 21.17
CA VAL A 91 13.84 1.42 20.94
C VAL A 91 12.70 2.41 21.20
N SER A 92 13.00 3.50 21.88
CA SER A 92 12.01 4.53 22.19
C SER A 92 12.60 5.93 22.10
N GLY A 93 11.95 6.81 21.34
CA GLY A 93 12.34 8.23 21.23
C GLY A 93 13.70 8.45 20.56
N ILE A 94 14.19 7.53 19.71
CA ILE A 94 15.48 7.64 19.03
C ILE A 94 15.34 8.30 17.67
N THR A 95 16.43 8.92 17.22
CA THR A 95 16.57 9.39 15.84
C THR A 95 17.60 8.53 15.10
N ILE A 96 17.24 8.08 13.90
CA ILE A 96 18.09 7.27 13.01
C ILE A 96 18.32 8.03 11.71
N ASP A 97 19.58 8.12 11.27
CA ASP A 97 19.96 8.70 9.98
C ASP A 97 21.01 7.83 9.28
N ASN A 98 20.61 7.18 8.18
CA ASN A 98 21.46 6.34 7.37
C ASN A 98 21.75 7.03 6.03
N THR A 99 23.02 7.28 5.72
CA THR A 99 23.42 8.08 4.55
C THR A 99 23.85 7.24 3.35
N LYS A 100 24.33 6.02 3.53
CA LYS A 100 24.86 5.15 2.47
C LYS A 100 23.91 4.04 2.07
N SER A 101 24.22 3.41 0.94
CA SER A 101 23.41 2.33 0.36
C SER A 101 23.49 1.02 1.16
N VAL A 102 22.47 0.18 0.97
CA VAL A 102 22.32 -1.13 1.62
C VAL A 102 22.32 -1.02 3.15
N SER A 103 21.83 0.12 3.67
CA SER A 103 21.82 0.50 5.09
C SER A 103 20.40 0.71 5.56
N ARG A 104 19.80 -0.30 6.17
CA ARG A 104 18.42 -0.24 6.65
C ARG A 104 18.34 0.43 8.02
N GLY A 105 17.19 1.05 8.32
CA GLY A 105 16.97 1.70 9.63
C GLY A 105 16.78 0.68 10.75
N LEU A 106 15.57 0.10 10.87
CA LEU A 106 15.25 -1.03 11.74
C LEU A 106 15.22 -2.29 10.89
N HIS A 107 16.03 -3.27 11.21
CA HIS A 107 16.17 -4.46 10.38
C HIS A 107 16.20 -5.75 11.21
N CYS A 108 15.35 -6.71 10.85
CA CYS A 108 15.35 -8.05 11.44
C CYS A 108 15.60 -9.12 10.41
N THR A 109 16.34 -10.16 10.80
CA THR A 109 16.47 -11.43 10.08
C THR A 109 16.40 -12.60 11.04
N GLY A 110 16.20 -13.82 10.55
CA GLY A 110 16.31 -15.03 11.39
C GLY A 110 15.45 -15.02 12.66
N GLY A 111 14.22 -14.52 12.56
CA GLY A 111 13.27 -14.45 13.69
C GLY A 111 13.59 -13.37 14.73
N GLY A 112 14.46 -12.39 14.43
CA GLY A 112 14.71 -11.24 15.31
C GLY A 112 13.44 -10.39 15.55
N ILE A 113 13.44 -9.66 16.66
CA ILE A 113 12.29 -8.84 17.10
C ILE A 113 12.75 -7.40 17.37
N ILE A 114 12.09 -6.42 16.77
CA ILE A 114 12.29 -5.01 17.10
C ILE A 114 10.95 -4.38 17.49
N ASN A 115 10.91 -3.77 18.66
CA ASN A 115 9.79 -2.94 19.14
C ASN A 115 10.24 -1.48 19.18
N ALA A 116 9.60 -0.63 18.40
CA ALA A 116 9.96 0.78 18.29
C ALA A 116 8.78 1.68 18.68
N THR A 117 9.07 2.75 19.43
CA THR A 117 8.06 3.73 19.83
C THR A 117 8.58 5.15 19.65
N ASN A 118 7.80 5.99 18.96
CA ASN A 118 8.13 7.41 18.72
C ASN A 118 9.53 7.59 18.12
N VAL A 119 9.80 6.91 17.00
CA VAL A 119 11.11 6.93 16.32
C VAL A 119 11.08 7.86 15.09
N ASN A 120 12.19 8.56 14.86
CA ASN A 120 12.41 9.34 13.65
C ASN A 120 13.50 8.67 12.81
N ILE A 121 13.14 8.15 11.64
CA ILE A 121 14.05 7.38 10.79
C ILE A 121 14.16 8.05 9.43
N THR A 122 15.39 8.27 8.97
CA THR A 122 15.68 8.69 7.59
C THR A 122 16.73 7.76 6.98
N THR A 123 16.42 7.15 5.84
CA THR A 123 17.41 6.45 4.99
C THR A 123 17.52 7.18 3.67
N ARG A 124 18.75 7.46 3.21
CA ARG A 124 18.99 8.43 2.12
C ARG A 124 19.39 7.79 0.81
N SER A 125 19.92 6.60 0.79
CA SER A 125 20.49 5.96 -0.39
C SER A 125 19.68 4.75 -0.86
N GLU A 126 20.07 4.19 -1.99
CA GLU A 126 19.39 3.05 -2.60
C GLU A 126 19.48 1.78 -1.75
N THR A 127 18.52 0.88 -1.92
CA THR A 127 18.40 -0.41 -1.25
C THR A 127 18.47 -0.28 0.28
N SER A 128 17.86 0.78 0.81
CA SER A 128 17.94 1.19 2.21
C SER A 128 16.56 1.47 2.76
N SER A 129 15.73 0.42 2.86
CA SER A 129 14.39 0.53 3.44
C SER A 129 14.48 0.94 4.93
N THR A 130 13.52 1.76 5.38
CA THR A 130 13.57 2.28 6.75
C THR A 130 13.25 1.24 7.80
N VAL A 131 12.23 0.43 7.56
CA VAL A 131 11.83 -0.71 8.41
C VAL A 131 11.83 -1.95 7.54
N ALA A 132 12.61 -2.96 7.91
CA ALA A 132 12.79 -4.14 7.09
C ALA A 132 12.81 -5.44 7.90
N THR A 133 12.29 -6.49 7.31
CA THR A 133 12.61 -7.87 7.66
C THR A 133 13.17 -8.57 6.43
N ASP A 134 14.11 -9.49 6.62
CA ASP A 134 14.77 -10.19 5.52
C ASP A 134 15.15 -11.62 5.94
N ARG A 135 15.68 -12.42 5.06
CA ARG A 135 16.13 -13.83 5.19
C ARG A 135 15.81 -14.52 6.52
N GLY A 136 14.82 -15.41 6.49
CA GLY A 136 14.35 -16.10 7.69
C GLY A 136 13.39 -15.25 8.54
N GLY A 137 12.92 -14.13 7.99
CA GLY A 137 11.90 -13.30 8.59
C GLY A 137 12.29 -12.66 9.91
N GLY A 138 11.30 -12.10 10.57
CA GLY A 138 11.38 -11.44 11.88
C GLY A 138 10.10 -10.63 12.13
N THR A 139 10.09 -9.94 13.24
CA THR A 139 8.93 -9.09 13.60
C THR A 139 9.41 -7.69 13.96
N VAL A 140 8.86 -6.70 13.27
CA VAL A 140 9.09 -5.28 13.63
C VAL A 140 7.75 -4.63 13.91
N THR A 141 7.64 -4.04 15.09
CA THR A 141 6.47 -3.24 15.50
C THR A 141 6.92 -1.80 15.73
N VAL A 142 6.23 -0.84 15.07
CA VAL A 142 6.53 0.59 15.23
C VAL A 142 5.27 1.33 15.64
N ARG A 143 5.33 2.08 16.75
CA ARG A 143 4.24 2.92 17.25
C ARG A 143 4.67 4.38 17.30
N GLY A 144 4.03 5.21 16.49
CA GLY A 144 4.33 6.64 16.38
C GLY A 144 5.69 6.96 15.77
N GLY A 145 5.84 8.21 15.36
CA GLY A 145 7.07 8.74 14.78
C GLY A 145 6.98 9.03 13.28
N THR A 146 8.11 9.49 12.73
CA THR A 146 8.22 9.88 11.33
C THR A 146 9.29 9.05 10.63
N ILE A 147 8.95 8.48 9.49
CA ILE A 147 9.80 7.51 8.79
C ILE A 147 9.91 7.92 7.32
N THR A 148 11.14 8.19 6.84
CA THR A 148 11.38 8.67 5.48
C THR A 148 12.43 7.83 4.76
N ALA A 149 12.04 7.22 3.63
CA ALA A 149 12.92 6.52 2.70
C ALA A 149 13.15 7.37 1.45
N LYS A 150 14.41 7.79 1.18
CA LYS A 150 14.74 8.71 0.07
C LYS A 150 15.36 8.03 -1.14
N GLY A 151 15.87 6.84 -0.98
CA GLY A 151 16.65 6.14 -2.00
C GLY A 151 15.80 5.34 -3.00
N ASN A 152 16.35 5.06 -4.17
CA ASN A 152 15.80 4.09 -5.09
C ASN A 152 15.72 2.71 -4.44
N LYS A 153 14.70 1.91 -4.79
CA LYS A 153 14.48 0.56 -4.24
C LYS A 153 14.44 0.53 -2.70
N SER A 154 14.07 1.66 -2.08
CA SER A 154 13.97 1.81 -0.63
C SER A 154 12.52 2.04 -0.27
N ALA A 155 11.89 1.06 0.36
CA ALA A 155 10.54 1.18 0.87
C ALA A 155 10.53 1.81 2.28
N VAL A 156 9.42 2.42 2.69
CA VAL A 156 9.21 2.70 4.12
C VAL A 156 9.14 1.38 4.88
N LEU A 157 8.35 0.42 4.40
CA LEU A 157 8.21 -0.91 5.00
C LEU A 157 8.57 -1.98 3.95
N TYR A 158 9.54 -2.84 4.25
CA TYR A 158 9.92 -3.98 3.41
C TYR A 158 9.84 -5.27 4.22
N SER A 159 8.90 -6.13 3.90
CA SER A 159 8.59 -7.32 4.71
C SER A 159 8.83 -8.62 3.97
N THR A 160 9.71 -9.44 4.53
CA THR A 160 9.82 -10.89 4.34
C THR A 160 9.50 -11.64 5.64
N GLY A 161 8.74 -11.03 6.54
CA GLY A 161 8.29 -11.52 7.83
C GLY A 161 7.00 -10.81 8.24
N THR A 162 7.00 -10.18 9.41
CA THR A 162 5.84 -9.39 9.87
C THR A 162 6.28 -7.98 10.27
N ILE A 163 5.69 -6.97 9.63
CA ILE A 163 5.84 -5.57 10.02
C ILE A 163 4.48 -5.01 10.38
N SER A 164 4.36 -4.45 11.57
CA SER A 164 3.16 -3.76 12.05
C SER A 164 3.51 -2.33 12.44
N VAL A 165 2.76 -1.37 11.89
CA VAL A 165 2.93 0.05 12.23
C VAL A 165 1.61 0.67 12.66
N ASP A 166 1.66 1.52 13.67
CA ASP A 166 0.51 2.21 14.24
C ASP A 166 0.85 3.67 14.54
N GLY A 167 0.05 4.60 14.01
CA GLY A 167 0.19 6.04 14.26
C GLY A 167 1.46 6.69 13.69
N ILE A 168 2.05 6.14 12.61
CA ILE A 168 3.25 6.71 11.97
C ILE A 168 2.92 7.69 10.85
N ARG A 169 3.92 8.54 10.53
CA ARG A 169 3.97 9.31 9.28
C ARG A 169 5.11 8.75 8.42
N GLY A 170 4.76 8.09 7.30
CA GLY A 170 5.70 7.43 6.40
C GLY A 170 5.78 8.14 5.04
N LEU A 171 6.98 8.43 4.55
CA LEU A 171 7.23 8.96 3.22
C LEU A 171 8.27 8.12 2.49
N SER A 172 7.96 7.68 1.28
CA SER A 172 8.94 7.16 0.34
C SER A 172 9.06 8.07 -0.88
N GLU A 173 10.24 8.64 -1.10
CA GLU A 173 10.46 9.56 -2.22
C GLU A 173 10.63 8.83 -3.56
N LYS A 174 11.19 7.62 -3.58
CA LYS A 174 11.54 6.88 -4.81
C LYS A 174 11.17 5.41 -4.81
N GLY A 175 10.70 4.90 -3.70
CA GLY A 175 10.27 3.52 -3.53
C GLY A 175 8.81 3.39 -3.11
N PRO A 176 8.31 2.17 -2.94
CA PRO A 176 6.98 1.94 -2.40
C PRO A 176 6.86 2.40 -0.93
N MET A 177 5.66 2.76 -0.49
CA MET A 177 5.38 2.93 0.93
C MET A 177 5.42 1.58 1.67
N ALA A 178 5.06 0.50 0.99
CA ALA A 178 5.18 -0.87 1.53
C ALA A 178 5.54 -1.86 0.42
N THR A 179 6.40 -2.81 0.73
CA THR A 179 6.71 -3.99 -0.09
C THR A 179 6.48 -5.22 0.77
N VAL A 180 5.71 -6.17 0.28
CA VAL A 180 5.51 -7.47 0.93
C VAL A 180 5.97 -8.56 -0.04
N GLU A 181 6.97 -9.30 0.36
CA GLU A 181 7.57 -10.36 -0.45
C GLU A 181 7.27 -11.74 0.14
N GLY A 182 6.87 -12.68 -0.73
CA GLY A 182 6.52 -14.03 -0.28
C GLY A 182 5.23 -14.12 0.54
N ALA A 183 5.05 -15.18 1.32
CA ALA A 183 3.88 -15.36 2.17
C ALA A 183 4.01 -14.60 3.51
N ASN A 184 4.23 -13.30 3.44
CA ASN A 184 4.52 -12.43 4.57
C ASN A 184 3.49 -11.32 4.75
N THR A 185 3.64 -10.51 5.80
CA THR A 185 2.57 -9.60 6.25
C THR A 185 3.08 -8.19 6.54
N VAL A 186 2.31 -7.20 6.10
CA VAL A 186 2.38 -5.81 6.56
C VAL A 186 1.03 -5.38 7.12
N ILE A 187 1.03 -4.75 8.28
CA ILE A 187 -0.14 -4.17 8.94
C ILE A 187 0.12 -2.67 9.15
N ILE A 188 -0.79 -1.82 8.66
CA ILE A 188 -0.71 -0.37 8.79
C ILE A 188 -2.00 0.12 9.44
N GLU A 189 -1.88 0.74 10.62
CA GLU A 189 -3.03 1.24 11.37
C GLU A 189 -2.83 2.71 11.74
N ASN A 190 -3.92 3.49 11.73
CA ASN A 190 -3.95 4.88 12.22
C ASN A 190 -2.83 5.79 11.68
N SER A 191 -2.36 5.50 10.46
CA SER A 191 -1.11 6.07 9.91
C SER A 191 -1.36 6.93 8.69
N THR A 192 -0.41 7.83 8.40
CA THR A 192 -0.39 8.59 7.15
C THR A 192 0.83 8.15 6.34
N MET A 193 0.60 7.60 5.16
CA MET A 193 1.65 7.07 4.29
C MET A 193 1.60 7.73 2.91
N GLN A 194 2.77 8.09 2.38
CA GLN A 194 2.92 8.65 1.05
C GLN A 194 4.02 7.94 0.27
N SER A 195 3.79 7.75 -1.03
CA SER A 195 4.81 7.33 -1.98
C SER A 195 4.81 8.28 -3.18
N ASP A 196 5.98 8.83 -3.48
CA ASP A 196 6.24 9.66 -4.66
C ASP A 196 6.88 8.82 -5.79
N ALA A 197 6.96 7.51 -5.61
CA ALA A 197 7.56 6.59 -6.57
C ALA A 197 6.82 6.59 -7.92
N GLU A 198 7.59 6.50 -9.01
CA GLU A 198 7.04 6.44 -10.37
C GLU A 198 6.31 5.15 -10.69
N ALA A 199 6.69 4.05 -10.05
CA ALA A 199 6.23 2.73 -10.44
C ALA A 199 5.01 2.22 -9.67
N ARG A 200 4.94 2.48 -8.34
CA ARG A 200 3.91 1.87 -7.49
C ARG A 200 3.93 2.40 -6.04
N GLY A 201 2.77 2.48 -5.41
CA GLY A 201 2.64 2.84 -4.00
C GLY A 201 2.93 1.66 -3.05
N ILE A 202 2.35 0.50 -3.32
CA ILE A 202 2.53 -0.76 -2.59
C ILE A 202 2.96 -1.84 -3.57
N LEU A 203 3.89 -2.72 -3.18
CA LEU A 203 4.33 -3.86 -3.99
C LEU A 203 4.03 -5.17 -3.25
N LEU A 204 3.25 -6.04 -3.88
CA LEU A 204 3.04 -7.41 -3.44
C LEU A 204 3.68 -8.35 -4.47
N HIS A 205 4.76 -9.04 -4.07
CA HIS A 205 5.51 -9.83 -5.03
C HIS A 205 6.27 -11.01 -4.42
N GLN A 206 6.80 -11.84 -5.29
CA GLN A 206 7.88 -12.79 -4.99
C GLN A 206 9.07 -12.44 -5.86
N SER A 207 10.23 -12.21 -5.26
CA SER A 207 11.47 -11.94 -5.99
C SER A 207 12.16 -13.23 -6.50
N ASN A 208 13.27 -13.06 -7.17
CA ASN A 208 14.13 -14.17 -7.61
C ASN A 208 15.22 -14.51 -6.60
N SER A 209 15.40 -13.69 -5.57
CA SER A 209 16.50 -13.82 -4.63
C SER A 209 16.37 -15.03 -3.72
N GLY A 210 15.12 -15.51 -3.49
CA GLY A 210 14.85 -16.57 -2.52
C GLY A 210 14.87 -16.09 -1.07
N ASP A 211 14.81 -14.78 -0.85
CA ASP A 211 14.88 -14.19 0.50
C ASP A 211 13.59 -14.42 1.29
N ALA A 212 12.48 -14.68 0.60
CA ALA A 212 11.19 -14.99 1.20
C ALA A 212 10.57 -16.26 0.62
N GLU A 213 9.86 -17.01 1.43
CA GLU A 213 9.15 -18.22 1.01
C GLU A 213 7.67 -17.94 0.72
N GLY A 214 7.10 -18.79 -0.14
CA GLY A 214 5.67 -18.74 -0.49
C GLY A 214 5.29 -17.58 -1.41
N THR A 215 4.00 -17.52 -1.78
CA THR A 215 3.49 -16.62 -2.82
C THR A 215 2.16 -15.98 -2.45
N LYS A 216 1.90 -15.77 -1.18
CA LYS A 216 0.64 -15.18 -0.68
C LYS A 216 0.91 -13.99 0.25
N PRO A 217 1.51 -12.90 -0.25
CA PRO A 217 1.68 -11.69 0.54
C PRO A 217 0.34 -11.07 0.92
N VAL A 218 0.27 -10.54 2.13
CA VAL A 218 -0.91 -9.81 2.61
C VAL A 218 -0.53 -8.45 3.17
N CYS A 219 -1.34 -7.44 2.83
CA CYS A 219 -1.21 -6.09 3.37
C CYS A 219 -2.58 -5.66 3.93
N TYR A 220 -2.65 -5.40 5.23
CA TYR A 220 -3.83 -4.91 5.91
C TYR A 220 -3.65 -3.45 6.28
N ILE A 221 -4.58 -2.59 5.90
CA ILE A 221 -4.53 -1.16 6.17
C ILE A 221 -5.86 -0.72 6.77
N THR A 222 -5.79 -0.13 7.97
CA THR A 222 -6.99 0.28 8.71
C THR A 222 -6.85 1.72 9.20
N ASN A 223 -7.94 2.49 9.10
CA ASN A 223 -8.07 3.85 9.64
C ASN A 223 -6.88 4.76 9.31
N SER A 224 -6.42 4.72 8.08
CA SER A 224 -5.19 5.37 7.63
C SER A 224 -5.43 6.25 6.40
N THR A 225 -4.48 7.14 6.11
CA THR A 225 -4.48 7.96 4.89
C THR A 225 -3.31 7.53 4.02
N LEU A 226 -3.59 7.19 2.75
CA LEU A 226 -2.59 6.81 1.77
C LEU A 226 -2.59 7.76 0.59
N THR A 227 -1.40 8.19 0.18
CA THR A 227 -1.20 9.07 -0.98
C THR A 227 -0.18 8.47 -1.93
N THR A 228 -0.50 8.43 -3.24
CA THR A 228 0.48 8.30 -4.31
C THR A 228 0.43 9.54 -5.18
N THR A 229 1.58 10.18 -5.41
CA THR A 229 1.62 11.48 -6.10
C THR A 229 1.90 11.35 -7.60
N ASN A 230 2.37 10.20 -8.06
CA ASN A 230 2.69 9.96 -9.47
C ASN A 230 1.46 9.49 -10.26
N ASN A 231 1.20 10.14 -11.41
CA ASN A 231 0.05 9.85 -12.27
C ASN A 231 0.10 8.48 -12.98
N SER A 232 1.23 7.78 -12.92
CA SER A 232 1.40 6.44 -13.50
C SER A 232 1.35 5.32 -12.47
N ALA A 233 1.64 5.63 -11.21
CA ALA A 233 1.80 4.65 -10.15
C ALA A 233 0.44 4.18 -9.59
N PRO A 234 0.07 2.89 -9.70
CA PRO A 234 -1.08 2.35 -8.97
C PRO A 234 -0.82 2.40 -7.46
N LEU A 235 -1.90 2.42 -6.66
CA LEU A 235 -1.77 2.25 -5.21
C LEU A 235 -1.11 0.90 -4.90
N ALA A 236 -1.58 -0.18 -5.50
CA ALA A 236 -0.99 -1.51 -5.35
C ALA A 236 -0.61 -2.13 -6.70
N PHE A 237 0.59 -2.69 -6.75
CA PHE A 237 1.10 -3.47 -7.88
C PHE A 237 1.36 -4.91 -7.41
N VAL A 238 0.78 -5.89 -8.12
CA VAL A 238 0.88 -7.31 -7.80
C VAL A 238 1.57 -8.05 -8.93
N THR A 239 2.59 -8.84 -8.60
CA THR A 239 3.30 -9.64 -9.60
C THR A 239 3.93 -10.90 -8.99
N ASN A 240 3.87 -12.02 -9.72
CA ASN A 240 4.46 -13.31 -9.33
C ASN A 240 3.91 -13.90 -8.00
N VAL A 241 2.67 -13.56 -7.63
CA VAL A 241 2.02 -13.99 -6.38
C VAL A 241 0.50 -14.02 -6.50
N THR A 242 -0.15 -14.60 -5.49
CA THR A 242 -1.55 -14.33 -5.16
C THR A 242 -1.56 -13.37 -3.98
N GLY A 243 -1.52 -12.06 -4.27
CA GLY A 243 -1.38 -11.00 -3.26
C GLY A 243 -2.71 -10.41 -2.83
N THR A 244 -2.86 -10.13 -1.53
CA THR A 244 -4.10 -9.53 -0.98
C THR A 244 -3.80 -8.17 -0.35
N LEU A 245 -4.53 -7.14 -0.79
CA LEU A 245 -4.62 -5.84 -0.13
C LEU A 245 -6.02 -5.67 0.46
N THR A 246 -6.10 -5.47 1.76
CA THR A 246 -7.34 -5.14 2.46
C THR A 246 -7.29 -3.70 2.97
N LEU A 247 -8.28 -2.91 2.58
CA LEU A 247 -8.47 -1.53 3.02
C LEU A 247 -9.71 -1.43 3.89
N THR A 248 -9.57 -0.96 5.13
CA THR A 248 -10.69 -0.75 6.06
C THR A 248 -10.67 0.71 6.55
N ASP A 249 -11.68 1.50 6.22
CA ASP A 249 -11.77 2.93 6.62
C ASP A 249 -10.54 3.76 6.20
N VAL A 250 -10.00 3.51 5.00
CA VAL A 250 -8.80 4.18 4.49
C VAL A 250 -9.16 5.34 3.58
N THR A 251 -8.61 6.51 3.87
CA THR A 251 -8.69 7.68 2.98
C THR A 251 -7.61 7.57 1.91
N LEU A 252 -7.99 7.70 0.63
CA LEU A 252 -7.09 7.55 -0.50
C LEU A 252 -6.94 8.84 -1.28
N SER A 253 -5.70 9.14 -1.69
CA SER A 253 -5.36 10.12 -2.71
C SER A 253 -4.40 9.46 -3.71
N VAL A 254 -4.95 8.87 -4.77
CA VAL A 254 -4.21 8.11 -5.78
C VAL A 254 -4.20 8.90 -7.09
N ALA A 255 -3.08 9.53 -7.42
CA ALA A 255 -2.98 10.43 -8.58
C ALA A 255 -3.26 9.73 -9.92
N SER A 256 -2.93 8.45 -10.05
CA SER A 256 -3.21 7.64 -11.25
C SER A 256 -4.68 7.17 -11.36
N ASN A 257 -5.47 7.33 -10.32
CA ASN A 257 -6.80 6.71 -10.17
C ASN A 257 -6.80 5.17 -10.26
N LYS A 258 -5.66 4.48 -10.06
CA LYS A 258 -5.55 3.02 -10.12
C LYS A 258 -5.36 2.45 -8.71
N LEU A 259 -6.35 1.71 -8.19
CA LEU A 259 -6.26 1.07 -6.88
C LEU A 259 -5.37 -0.18 -6.91
N MET A 260 -5.47 -0.96 -7.98
CA MET A 260 -4.65 -2.16 -8.13
C MET A 260 -4.37 -2.45 -9.59
N THR A 261 -3.13 -2.83 -9.86
CA THR A 261 -2.71 -3.35 -11.15
C THR A 261 -1.99 -4.69 -10.93
N VAL A 262 -2.35 -5.70 -11.73
CA VAL A 262 -1.75 -7.04 -11.68
C VAL A 262 -1.07 -7.31 -13.02
N GLU A 263 0.26 -7.24 -13.03
CA GLU A 263 1.00 -7.29 -14.28
C GLU A 263 2.19 -8.25 -14.23
N TYR A 264 2.53 -8.77 -15.39
CA TYR A 264 3.79 -9.46 -15.61
C TYR A 264 4.97 -8.50 -15.50
N TYR A 265 5.88 -8.79 -14.61
CA TYR A 265 7.13 -8.05 -14.49
C TYR A 265 8.31 -9.01 -14.43
N LYS A 266 9.01 -9.19 -15.56
CA LYS A 266 10.13 -10.14 -15.77
C LYS A 266 9.72 -11.62 -15.66
N ARG A 267 8.82 -11.94 -14.81
CA ARG A 267 8.11 -13.20 -14.56
C ARG A 267 6.84 -12.85 -13.77
N GLY A 268 6.00 -13.78 -13.47
CA GLY A 268 4.78 -13.52 -12.71
C GLY A 268 3.53 -13.74 -13.56
N GLU A 269 3.60 -14.73 -14.44
CA GLU A 269 2.41 -15.28 -15.08
C GLU A 269 1.55 -16.00 -14.05
N ASN A 270 0.22 -15.91 -14.24
CA ASN A 270 -0.78 -16.46 -13.33
C ASN A 270 -0.80 -15.83 -11.92
N SER A 271 -0.35 -14.57 -11.80
CA SER A 271 -0.55 -13.80 -10.57
C SER A 271 -2.03 -13.49 -10.39
N THR A 272 -2.45 -13.31 -9.13
CA THR A 272 -3.78 -12.82 -8.81
C THR A 272 -3.68 -11.72 -7.77
N GLY A 273 -4.26 -10.56 -8.06
CA GLY A 273 -4.43 -9.49 -7.09
C GLY A 273 -5.81 -9.54 -6.45
N HIS A 274 -5.88 -9.62 -5.13
CA HIS A 274 -7.12 -9.52 -4.37
C HIS A 274 -7.19 -8.16 -3.69
N LEU A 275 -8.16 -7.33 -4.09
CA LEU A 275 -8.51 -6.07 -3.42
C LEU A 275 -9.77 -6.28 -2.60
N VAL A 276 -9.68 -6.04 -1.29
CA VAL A 276 -10.81 -6.15 -0.37
C VAL A 276 -11.08 -4.77 0.24
N LEU A 277 -12.24 -4.21 -0.06
CA LEU A 277 -12.68 -2.90 0.40
C LEU A 277 -13.71 -3.07 1.53
N LYS A 278 -13.41 -2.55 2.70
CA LYS A 278 -14.22 -2.72 3.92
C LYS A 278 -14.47 -1.39 4.63
N THR A 279 -15.44 -1.38 5.49
CA THR A 279 -15.66 -0.32 6.47
C THR A 279 -16.25 -0.86 7.76
N THR A 280 -15.93 -0.22 8.87
CA THR A 280 -16.58 -0.40 10.18
C THR A 280 -17.67 0.65 10.41
N LYS A 281 -17.81 1.60 9.48
CA LYS A 281 -18.75 2.73 9.55
C LYS A 281 -20.05 2.40 8.83
N ASN A 282 -21.04 3.25 9.00
CA ASN A 282 -22.35 3.11 8.32
C ASN A 282 -22.25 3.34 6.80
N SER A 283 -21.21 4.02 6.34
CA SER A 283 -20.87 4.18 4.93
C SER A 283 -19.43 4.62 4.74
N TRP A 284 -18.80 4.15 3.64
CA TRP A 284 -17.46 4.57 3.22
C TRP A 284 -17.34 4.45 1.72
N ALA A 285 -16.57 5.34 1.10
CA ALA A 285 -16.37 5.30 -0.34
C ALA A 285 -14.88 5.14 -0.69
N TYR A 286 -14.61 4.30 -1.68
CA TYR A 286 -13.31 4.18 -2.34
C TYR A 286 -13.45 4.54 -3.81
N THR A 287 -12.47 5.24 -4.35
CA THR A 287 -12.46 5.64 -5.76
C THR A 287 -11.17 5.20 -6.42
N GLY A 288 -11.30 4.63 -7.61
CA GLY A 288 -10.22 4.21 -8.48
C GLY A 288 -10.46 2.86 -9.13
N ASP A 289 -9.75 2.63 -10.23
CA ASP A 289 -9.90 1.50 -11.13
C ASP A 289 -9.02 0.31 -10.71
N VAL A 290 -9.35 -0.87 -11.19
CA VAL A 290 -8.55 -2.07 -11.05
C VAL A 290 -8.33 -2.72 -12.40
N ASP A 291 -7.13 -3.26 -12.61
CA ASP A 291 -6.71 -3.76 -13.91
C ASP A 291 -5.75 -4.93 -13.81
N ALA A 292 -5.72 -5.79 -14.84
CA ALA A 292 -4.75 -6.86 -14.98
C ALA A 292 -4.39 -7.11 -16.45
N ASP A 293 -3.17 -7.57 -16.70
CA ASP A 293 -2.75 -7.96 -18.04
C ASP A 293 -3.28 -9.35 -18.47
N THR A 294 -3.05 -9.72 -19.72
CA THR A 294 -3.54 -10.96 -20.34
C THR A 294 -3.05 -12.26 -19.66
N LYS A 295 -2.03 -12.19 -18.83
CA LYS A 295 -1.43 -13.35 -18.14
C LYS A 295 -1.92 -13.50 -16.71
N ASN A 296 -2.55 -12.47 -16.15
CA ASN A 296 -2.83 -12.31 -14.75
C ASN A 296 -4.31 -12.07 -14.46
N SER A 297 -4.70 -12.21 -13.22
CA SER A 297 -6.10 -12.13 -12.78
C SER A 297 -6.27 -11.11 -11.65
N LEU A 298 -7.46 -10.56 -11.54
CA LEU A 298 -7.84 -9.70 -10.43
C LEU A 298 -9.12 -10.21 -9.75
N ALA A 299 -9.25 -9.93 -8.47
CA ALA A 299 -10.45 -10.18 -7.70
C ALA A 299 -10.74 -8.97 -6.78
N VAL A 300 -11.95 -8.45 -6.82
CA VAL A 300 -12.39 -7.34 -5.98
C VAL A 300 -13.55 -7.79 -5.12
N THR A 301 -13.47 -7.53 -3.82
CA THR A 301 -14.58 -7.69 -2.89
C THR A 301 -14.96 -6.34 -2.32
N VAL A 302 -16.19 -5.92 -2.55
CA VAL A 302 -16.78 -4.70 -1.98
C VAL A 302 -17.68 -5.11 -0.82
N GLY A 303 -17.21 -4.85 0.38
CA GLY A 303 -17.87 -5.23 1.62
C GLY A 303 -19.11 -4.39 1.93
N ALA A 304 -19.93 -4.86 2.85
CA ALA A 304 -21.14 -4.16 3.28
C ALA A 304 -20.88 -2.70 3.66
N ASN A 305 -21.80 -1.80 3.31
CA ASN A 305 -21.74 -0.34 3.53
C ASN A 305 -20.61 0.38 2.78
N VAL A 306 -19.90 -0.30 1.87
CA VAL A 306 -18.88 0.31 1.02
C VAL A 306 -19.49 0.71 -0.32
N THR A 307 -19.15 1.90 -0.78
CA THR A 307 -19.34 2.34 -2.17
C THR A 307 -17.99 2.31 -2.89
N TRP A 308 -17.89 1.54 -3.97
CA TRP A 308 -16.75 1.58 -4.88
C TRP A 308 -17.12 2.34 -6.15
N ASN A 309 -16.35 3.40 -6.45
CA ASN A 309 -16.45 4.17 -7.68
C ASN A 309 -15.23 3.80 -8.55
N GLY A 310 -15.41 2.98 -9.57
CA GLY A 310 -14.27 2.51 -10.37
C GLY A 310 -14.68 1.60 -11.52
N ALA A 311 -13.74 1.36 -12.42
CA ALA A 311 -13.84 0.37 -13.49
C ALA A 311 -13.03 -0.88 -13.12
N ALA A 312 -13.48 -2.03 -13.61
CA ALA A 312 -12.76 -3.30 -13.52
C ALA A 312 -12.36 -3.76 -14.93
N ASP A 313 -11.06 -3.94 -15.17
CA ASP A 313 -10.51 -4.44 -16.44
C ASP A 313 -11.09 -3.67 -17.65
N ALA A 314 -10.88 -2.35 -17.66
CA ALA A 314 -11.55 -1.45 -18.60
C ALA A 314 -11.16 -1.70 -20.06
N ASP A 315 -10.02 -2.26 -20.34
CA ASP A 315 -9.48 -2.61 -21.64
C ASP A 315 -9.73 -4.09 -22.05
N ASN A 316 -10.37 -4.88 -21.18
CA ASN A 316 -10.70 -6.30 -21.40
C ASN A 316 -9.46 -7.18 -21.64
N ASN A 317 -8.39 -6.91 -20.91
CA ASN A 317 -7.13 -7.63 -21.04
C ASN A 317 -6.89 -8.68 -19.96
N ALA A 318 -7.56 -8.58 -18.81
CA ALA A 318 -7.34 -9.52 -17.72
C ALA A 318 -7.61 -10.97 -18.14
N LYS A 319 -6.72 -11.90 -17.75
CA LYS A 319 -6.97 -13.33 -17.88
C LYS A 319 -8.28 -13.74 -17.21
N SER A 320 -8.58 -13.13 -16.05
CA SER A 320 -9.84 -13.25 -15.34
C SER A 320 -10.02 -12.06 -14.40
N ALA A 321 -11.22 -11.50 -14.39
CA ALA A 321 -11.64 -10.50 -13.44
C ALA A 321 -12.86 -11.00 -12.67
N ILE A 322 -12.76 -11.04 -11.33
CA ILE A 322 -13.83 -11.52 -10.44
C ILE A 322 -14.25 -10.36 -9.54
N VAL A 323 -15.54 -10.05 -9.51
CA VAL A 323 -16.07 -8.99 -8.65
C VAL A 323 -17.17 -9.55 -7.75
N THR A 324 -17.05 -9.29 -6.46
CA THR A 324 -18.06 -9.64 -5.44
C THR A 324 -18.55 -8.35 -4.78
N ILE A 325 -19.87 -8.12 -4.88
CA ILE A 325 -20.56 -7.02 -4.22
C ILE A 325 -21.41 -7.61 -3.11
N GLU A 326 -21.04 -7.35 -1.85
CA GLU A 326 -21.77 -7.86 -0.69
C GLU A 326 -23.13 -7.13 -0.50
N SER A 327 -23.99 -7.70 0.32
CA SER A 327 -25.28 -7.06 0.67
C SER A 327 -25.04 -5.69 1.34
N GLY A 328 -25.73 -4.65 0.86
CA GLY A 328 -25.55 -3.26 1.32
C GLY A 328 -24.34 -2.54 0.71
N ALA A 329 -23.55 -3.20 -0.13
CA ALA A 329 -22.49 -2.57 -0.89
C ALA A 329 -23.00 -1.98 -2.21
N VAL A 330 -22.26 -0.98 -2.74
CA VAL A 330 -22.55 -0.32 -4.00
C VAL A 330 -21.30 -0.28 -4.88
N TRP A 331 -21.45 -0.67 -6.14
CA TRP A 331 -20.46 -0.44 -7.18
C TRP A 331 -21.01 0.56 -8.21
N ASN A 332 -20.39 1.73 -8.29
CA ASN A 332 -20.67 2.74 -9.33
C ASN A 332 -19.60 2.65 -10.41
N LEU A 333 -19.97 2.30 -11.61
CA LEU A 333 -19.03 2.28 -12.73
C LEU A 333 -18.59 3.70 -13.09
N THR A 334 -17.29 3.87 -13.32
CA THR A 334 -16.66 5.09 -13.82
C THR A 334 -16.09 4.93 -15.23
N GLY A 335 -16.13 3.71 -15.75
CA GLY A 335 -15.70 3.31 -17.09
C GLY A 335 -16.34 1.99 -17.49
N ASN A 336 -16.19 1.62 -18.78
CA ASN A 336 -16.57 0.28 -19.22
C ASN A 336 -15.84 -0.76 -18.35
N SER A 337 -16.52 -1.86 -18.05
CA SER A 337 -15.97 -2.89 -17.17
C SER A 337 -16.25 -4.27 -17.74
N TYR A 338 -15.23 -5.13 -17.67
CA TYR A 338 -15.30 -6.51 -18.15
C TYR A 338 -14.97 -7.44 -16.99
N VAL A 339 -15.92 -8.31 -16.63
CA VAL A 339 -15.73 -9.24 -15.52
C VAL A 339 -16.08 -10.67 -15.95
N SER A 340 -15.20 -11.60 -15.62
CA SER A 340 -15.42 -13.02 -15.90
C SER A 340 -16.55 -13.58 -15.04
N THR A 341 -16.59 -13.13 -13.77
CA THR A 341 -17.61 -13.57 -12.79
C THR A 341 -18.02 -12.42 -11.89
N LEU A 342 -19.32 -12.17 -11.81
CA LEU A 342 -19.92 -11.19 -10.91
C LEU A 342 -20.80 -11.91 -9.88
N THR A 343 -20.47 -11.80 -8.60
CA THR A 343 -21.37 -12.16 -7.51
C THR A 343 -21.95 -10.88 -6.93
N ASN A 344 -23.21 -10.56 -7.28
CA ASN A 344 -23.86 -9.33 -6.83
C ASN A 344 -24.97 -9.60 -5.82
N ASN A 345 -24.75 -9.24 -4.56
CA ASN A 345 -25.77 -9.23 -3.50
C ASN A 345 -26.11 -7.79 -3.04
N GLY A 346 -25.49 -6.78 -3.66
CA GLY A 346 -25.69 -5.37 -3.37
C GLY A 346 -26.30 -4.62 -4.56
N THR A 347 -25.74 -3.48 -4.89
CA THR A 347 -26.21 -2.63 -6.00
C THR A 347 -25.05 -2.32 -6.94
N VAL A 348 -25.25 -2.49 -8.23
CA VAL A 348 -24.35 -2.05 -9.29
C VAL A 348 -25.02 -0.97 -10.11
N ASN A 349 -24.45 0.22 -10.19
CA ASN A 349 -24.92 1.34 -10.99
C ASN A 349 -24.01 1.48 -12.22
N LYS A 350 -24.52 1.23 -13.41
CA LYS A 350 -23.75 1.30 -14.66
C LYS A 350 -23.38 2.72 -15.07
N ASN A 351 -24.15 3.73 -14.65
CA ASN A 351 -23.90 5.14 -14.93
C ASN A 351 -23.69 5.48 -16.42
N GLY A 352 -24.29 4.70 -17.31
CA GLY A 352 -24.14 4.85 -18.76
C GLY A 352 -22.95 4.11 -19.37
N TYR A 353 -22.14 3.42 -18.57
CA TYR A 353 -21.03 2.57 -19.06
C TYR A 353 -21.50 1.14 -19.35
N ALA A 354 -20.73 0.46 -20.18
CA ALA A 354 -20.95 -0.96 -20.45
C ALA A 354 -20.39 -1.82 -19.30
N LEU A 355 -21.20 -2.80 -18.88
CA LEU A 355 -20.77 -3.87 -18.00
C LEU A 355 -20.95 -5.21 -18.73
N THR A 356 -19.83 -5.83 -19.10
CA THR A 356 -19.81 -7.16 -19.72
C THR A 356 -19.50 -8.20 -18.67
N VAL A 357 -20.35 -9.20 -18.53
CA VAL A 357 -20.24 -10.24 -17.48
C VAL A 357 -20.28 -11.62 -18.12
N GLY A 358 -19.26 -12.46 -17.88
CA GLY A 358 -19.20 -13.85 -18.35
C GLY A 358 -20.20 -14.75 -17.63
N SER A 359 -20.22 -14.70 -16.29
CA SER A 359 -21.18 -15.40 -15.44
C SER A 359 -21.59 -14.53 -14.27
N SER A 360 -22.86 -14.59 -13.88
CA SER A 360 -23.37 -13.82 -12.75
C SER A 360 -24.16 -14.66 -11.77
N SER A 361 -24.12 -14.27 -10.50
CA SER A 361 -24.86 -14.87 -9.39
C SER A 361 -25.22 -13.81 -8.35
N GLY A 362 -26.07 -14.18 -7.40
CA GLY A 362 -26.52 -13.30 -6.32
C GLY A 362 -27.91 -12.69 -6.59
N SER A 363 -28.43 -11.97 -5.60
CA SER A 363 -29.80 -11.38 -5.61
C SER A 363 -29.81 -9.86 -5.67
N GLY A 364 -28.66 -9.25 -5.94
CA GLY A 364 -28.51 -7.79 -5.98
C GLY A 364 -29.09 -7.15 -7.23
N THR A 365 -29.09 -5.83 -7.28
CA THR A 365 -29.66 -5.03 -8.35
C THR A 365 -28.56 -4.51 -9.28
N ILE A 366 -28.84 -4.47 -10.59
CA ILE A 366 -28.02 -3.78 -11.59
C ILE A 366 -28.88 -2.68 -12.20
N ASN A 367 -28.50 -1.42 -12.02
CA ASN A 367 -29.18 -0.25 -12.54
C ASN A 367 -28.48 0.22 -13.82
N GLU A 368 -29.25 0.33 -14.92
CA GLU A 368 -28.71 0.72 -16.23
C GLU A 368 -28.28 2.19 -16.28
N THR A 369 -29.06 3.08 -15.63
CA THR A 369 -28.76 4.51 -15.55
C THR A 369 -29.11 5.05 -14.18
N THR A 370 -28.34 6.03 -13.67
CA THR A 370 -28.70 6.80 -12.49
C THR A 370 -29.49 8.06 -12.92
N GLY A 371 -30.73 8.14 -12.53
CA GLY A 371 -31.40 9.41 -12.28
C GLY A 371 -32.24 10.02 -13.38
N ILE A 372 -32.06 9.79 -14.67
CA ILE A 372 -32.90 10.45 -15.69
C ILE A 372 -34.03 9.56 -16.22
N GLU A 373 -33.87 8.25 -16.19
CA GLU A 373 -34.94 7.34 -16.66
C GLU A 373 -36.09 7.13 -15.67
N SER A 374 -35.89 7.37 -14.38
CA SER A 374 -36.96 7.34 -13.41
C SER A 374 -38.01 8.47 -13.62
N LEU A 375 -37.62 9.51 -14.36
CA LEU A 375 -38.56 10.57 -14.76
C LEU A 375 -39.38 10.20 -16.00
N LYS A 376 -38.97 9.21 -16.79
CA LYS A 376 -39.76 8.75 -17.96
C LYS A 376 -40.94 7.86 -17.57
N SER A 377 -40.93 7.29 -16.38
CA SER A 377 -42.01 6.40 -15.90
C SER A 377 -43.16 7.11 -15.18
N ALA A 378 -43.02 8.41 -14.87
CA ALA A 378 -43.99 9.10 -14.00
C ALA A 378 -44.91 10.09 -14.70
N THR A 379 -44.75 10.35 -16.00
CA THR A 379 -45.68 11.25 -16.68
C THR A 379 -45.88 10.83 -18.15
N THR A 380 -47.08 10.45 -18.52
CA THR A 380 -47.56 10.56 -19.89
C THR A 380 -47.44 12.04 -20.25
N ILE A 381 -46.34 12.47 -20.87
CA ILE A 381 -46.24 13.83 -21.42
C ILE A 381 -47.25 13.87 -22.55
N GLU A 382 -48.31 14.62 -22.37
CA GLU A 382 -49.19 14.94 -23.47
C GLU A 382 -48.32 15.45 -24.64
N SER A 383 -48.45 14.86 -25.80
CA SER A 383 -47.60 15.05 -26.96
C SER A 383 -47.57 16.48 -27.54
N SER A 384 -48.22 17.43 -26.86
CA SER A 384 -48.32 18.83 -27.26
C SER A 384 -47.67 19.84 -26.30
N SER A 385 -47.13 19.41 -25.18
CA SER A 385 -46.56 20.34 -24.18
C SER A 385 -45.20 20.89 -24.61
N ILE A 386 -45.01 22.18 -24.48
CA ILE A 386 -43.80 22.93 -24.78
C ILE A 386 -43.20 23.38 -23.46
N TYR A 387 -41.85 23.26 -23.32
CA TYR A 387 -41.13 23.64 -22.12
C TYR A 387 -39.94 24.57 -22.47
N THR A 388 -39.60 25.47 -21.58
CA THR A 388 -38.38 26.29 -21.62
C THR A 388 -37.17 25.44 -21.24
N LEU A 389 -35.93 25.95 -21.41
CA LEU A 389 -34.70 25.22 -21.07
C LEU A 389 -34.51 24.95 -19.57
N ASP A 390 -35.13 25.76 -18.72
CA ASP A 390 -35.17 25.61 -17.26
C ASP A 390 -36.31 24.69 -16.78
N GLY A 391 -37.02 24.05 -17.72
CA GLY A 391 -38.07 23.05 -17.43
C GLY A 391 -39.44 23.60 -17.10
N CYS A 392 -39.69 24.91 -17.22
CA CYS A 392 -41.00 25.51 -17.05
C CYS A 392 -41.88 25.25 -18.25
N ARG A 393 -43.19 25.03 -18.04
CA ARG A 393 -44.15 24.87 -19.14
C ARG A 393 -44.23 26.20 -19.91
N ALA A 394 -44.05 26.15 -21.22
CA ALA A 394 -44.12 27.29 -22.11
C ALA A 394 -45.45 27.26 -22.88
N ASP A 395 -45.87 28.41 -23.32
CA ASP A 395 -47.07 28.60 -24.19
C ASP A 395 -46.64 29.09 -25.60
N GLU A 396 -47.60 29.27 -26.46
CA GLU A 396 -47.37 29.72 -27.85
C GLU A 396 -46.83 31.15 -27.96
N THR A 397 -46.80 31.89 -26.87
CA THR A 397 -46.27 33.26 -26.80
C THR A 397 -44.80 33.32 -26.33
N THR A 398 -44.29 32.21 -25.82
CA THR A 398 -42.90 32.09 -25.30
C THR A 398 -41.90 32.23 -26.44
N ARG A 399 -40.99 33.21 -26.36
CA ARG A 399 -39.90 33.45 -27.31
C ARG A 399 -38.58 32.82 -26.84
N GLY A 400 -37.74 32.41 -27.76
CA GLY A 400 -36.46 31.84 -27.46
C GLY A 400 -36.36 30.33 -27.74
N ILE A 401 -35.51 29.61 -27.02
CA ILE A 401 -35.35 28.16 -27.21
C ILE A 401 -36.37 27.42 -26.33
N VAL A 402 -37.17 26.57 -26.96
CA VAL A 402 -38.13 25.72 -26.28
C VAL A 402 -37.92 24.24 -26.63
N ILE A 403 -38.39 23.35 -25.78
CA ILE A 403 -38.32 21.89 -25.97
C ILE A 403 -39.76 21.38 -26.21
N ARG A 404 -39.96 20.69 -27.32
CA ARG A 404 -41.21 20.00 -27.65
C ARG A 404 -40.89 18.59 -28.13
N ASN A 405 -41.50 17.58 -27.56
CA ASN A 405 -41.27 16.18 -27.87
C ASN A 405 -39.77 15.80 -27.83
N GLY A 406 -39.01 16.32 -26.82
CA GLY A 406 -37.58 16.06 -26.67
C GLY A 406 -36.69 16.77 -27.71
N LYS A 407 -37.17 17.60 -28.58
CA LYS A 407 -36.43 18.37 -29.58
C LYS A 407 -36.41 19.86 -29.24
N LYS A 408 -35.29 20.53 -29.55
CA LYS A 408 -35.14 21.98 -29.38
C LYS A 408 -35.69 22.72 -30.59
N TYR A 409 -36.47 23.78 -30.36
CA TYR A 409 -36.99 24.69 -31.37
C TYR A 409 -36.64 26.13 -30.96
N VAL A 410 -36.43 27.01 -31.94
CA VAL A 410 -36.27 28.44 -31.73
C VAL A 410 -37.63 29.09 -32.11
N VAL A 411 -38.30 29.71 -31.13
CA VAL A 411 -39.52 30.51 -31.36
C VAL A 411 -39.08 31.96 -31.45
N LYS A 412 -39.28 32.56 -32.63
CA LYS A 412 -38.90 33.96 -32.93
C LYS A 412 -39.97 34.96 -32.47
#